data_29f1e6d0e68480a4c6fe26e878221c65
#
_entry.id   29f1e6d0e68480a4c6fe26e878221c65
#
_cell.length_a   1.000
_cell.length_b   1.000
_cell.length_c   1.000
_cell.angle_alpha   90.00
_cell.angle_beta   90.00
_cell.angle_gamma   90.00
#
_symmetry.space_group_name_H-M   'P 1'
#
loop_
_entity.id
_entity.type
_entity.pdbx_description
1 polymer ?
#
loop_
_entity_poly.entity_id
_entity_poly.type
_entity_poly.pdbx_seq_one_letter_code
_entity_poly.pdbx_strand_id
1 'polypeptide(L)'
;ANSSGVRIVEGAETNLGDLCADAYRVVTGADIAFVEAREIKSNIELGSISYDDIMNALPGGRSISVISVSGYDILDALEMSARVYPAKNSGFLQVSGITFDIQETVIPSVTLDGDGNFTGVTDDYRVTNVMINGKELDVMANYTVAGTNALLNGETGYTMLQNGPLKKANITTDNQALITYIAASLKNSIGGAYSKSQGRIDSIKLARQSEINAEIEKKIEEKLKDYAAEVKTLREQLAIQQ
;
A
#
# COMPACT_ATOMS: atom_id res chain seq x y z
N ALA A 1 16.16 9.89 -3.70
CA ALA A 1 16.27 10.21 -5.13
C ALA A 1 17.23 9.22 -5.79
N ASN A 2 17.08 8.98 -7.10
CA ASN A 2 18.09 8.26 -7.87
C ASN A 2 19.32 9.17 -8.14
N SER A 3 20.34 8.63 -8.79
CA SER A 3 21.57 9.37 -9.16
C SER A 3 21.32 10.63 -10.00
N SER A 4 20.14 10.77 -10.61
CA SER A 4 19.71 11.94 -11.39
C SER A 4 18.92 12.96 -10.59
N GLY A 5 18.80 12.83 -9.26
CA GLY A 5 18.01 13.70 -8.40
C GLY A 5 16.49 13.48 -8.49
N VAL A 6 16.06 12.44 -9.21
CA VAL A 6 14.64 12.10 -9.37
C VAL A 6 14.12 11.47 -8.09
N ARG A 7 13.01 11.99 -7.57
CA ARG A 7 12.33 11.45 -6.37
C ARG A 7 11.55 10.18 -6.73
N ILE A 8 12.12 9.01 -6.44
CA ILE A 8 11.51 7.71 -6.73
C ILE A 8 10.24 7.52 -5.90
N VAL A 9 10.24 7.97 -4.66
CA VAL A 9 9.13 7.84 -3.69
C VAL A 9 7.79 8.39 -4.19
N GLU A 10 7.81 9.27 -5.20
CA GLU A 10 6.62 9.87 -5.80
C GLU A 10 5.94 9.01 -6.89
N GLY A 11 6.47 7.84 -7.19
CA GLY A 11 5.92 6.98 -8.23
C GLY A 11 6.37 5.52 -8.13
N ALA A 12 6.97 5.11 -7.01
CA ALA A 12 7.30 3.72 -6.73
C ALA A 12 7.48 3.51 -5.23
N GLU A 13 7.37 2.26 -4.82
CA GLU A 13 7.77 1.82 -3.49
C GLU A 13 9.25 2.09 -3.24
N THR A 14 9.58 2.50 -2.03
CA THR A 14 10.96 2.74 -1.62
C THR A 14 11.24 2.14 -0.25
N ASN A 15 12.46 1.66 -0.04
CA ASN A 15 12.88 1.10 1.24
C ASN A 15 12.74 2.09 2.41
N LEU A 16 12.96 3.38 2.20
CA LEU A 16 12.72 4.40 3.21
C LEU A 16 11.23 4.64 3.43
N GLY A 17 10.42 4.57 2.37
CA GLY A 17 8.96 4.62 2.47
C GLY A 17 8.41 3.47 3.29
N ASP A 18 8.90 2.26 3.03
CA ASP A 18 8.55 1.06 3.81
C ASP A 18 8.91 1.20 5.28
N LEU A 19 10.13 1.69 5.56
CA LEU A 19 10.60 1.93 6.93
C LEU A 19 9.71 2.94 7.67
N CYS A 20 9.33 4.05 7.02
CA CYS A 20 8.45 5.06 7.60
C CYS A 20 7.03 4.50 7.83
N ALA A 21 6.47 3.78 6.86
CA ALA A 21 5.14 3.20 6.97
C ALA A 21 5.09 2.11 8.05
N ASP A 22 6.13 1.27 8.17
CA ASP A 22 6.24 0.30 9.26
C ASP A 22 6.33 0.97 10.63
N ALA A 23 7.08 2.07 10.72
CA ALA A 23 7.16 2.85 11.96
C ALA A 23 5.77 3.35 12.40
N TYR A 24 4.98 3.91 11.47
CA TYR A 24 3.62 4.36 11.77
C TYR A 24 2.74 3.19 12.21
N ARG A 25 2.73 2.10 11.43
CA ARG A 25 1.89 0.93 11.73
C ARG A 25 2.25 0.29 13.07
N VAL A 26 3.51 0.01 13.31
CA VAL A 26 3.97 -0.72 14.50
C VAL A 26 3.78 0.12 15.77
N VAL A 27 4.16 1.40 15.74
CA VAL A 27 4.04 2.29 16.92
C VAL A 27 2.58 2.56 17.28
N THR A 28 1.69 2.61 16.31
CA THR A 28 0.25 2.85 16.55
C THR A 28 -0.53 1.58 16.81
N GLY A 29 -0.05 0.43 16.32
CA GLY A 29 -0.76 -0.86 16.36
C GLY A 29 -1.96 -0.91 15.43
N ALA A 30 -1.95 -0.14 14.33
CA ALA A 30 -2.98 -0.18 13.29
C ALA A 30 -2.81 -1.41 12.37
N ASP A 31 -3.87 -1.80 11.65
CA ASP A 31 -3.82 -2.89 10.67
C ASP A 31 -2.92 -2.51 9.50
N ILE A 32 -3.05 -1.27 9.02
CA ILE A 32 -2.27 -0.70 7.91
C ILE A 32 -1.79 0.71 8.25
N ALA A 33 -0.80 1.20 7.49
CA ALA A 33 -0.36 2.59 7.57
C ALA A 33 -0.08 3.15 6.18
N PHE A 34 -0.35 4.46 6.03
CA PHE A 34 -0.08 5.26 4.85
C PHE A 34 0.86 6.42 5.18
N VAL A 35 1.87 6.61 4.32
CA VAL A 35 2.80 7.74 4.35
C VAL A 35 2.83 8.36 2.96
N GLU A 36 2.50 9.63 2.84
CA GLU A 36 2.56 10.31 1.54
C GLU A 36 4.02 10.60 1.13
N ALA A 37 4.32 10.42 -0.14
CA ALA A 37 5.64 10.72 -0.69
C ALA A 37 6.14 12.14 -0.37
N ARG A 38 5.21 13.11 -0.31
CA ARG A 38 5.51 14.50 0.05
C ARG A 38 6.04 14.68 1.47
N GLU A 39 5.81 13.73 2.36
CA GLU A 39 6.27 13.79 3.76
C GLU A 39 7.75 13.43 3.89
N ILE A 40 8.26 12.54 3.04
CA ILE A 40 9.64 12.07 3.03
C ILE A 40 10.49 13.03 2.20
N LYS A 41 11.35 13.82 2.80
CA LYS A 41 12.08 14.92 2.15
C LYS A 41 13.50 14.60 1.72
N SER A 42 14.20 13.73 2.43
CA SER A 42 15.58 13.34 2.11
C SER A 42 15.81 11.84 2.29
N ASN A 43 16.93 11.34 1.75
CA ASN A 43 17.40 10.00 2.05
C ASN A 43 18.03 9.97 3.45
N ILE A 44 18.11 8.77 4.02
CA ILE A 44 19.01 8.45 5.13
C ILE A 44 20.16 7.64 4.53
N GLU A 45 21.37 8.17 4.65
CA GLU A 45 22.56 7.56 4.04
C GLU A 45 23.03 6.34 4.86
N LEU A 46 23.82 5.50 4.20
CA LEU A 46 24.40 4.32 4.84
C LEU A 46 25.43 4.73 5.89
N GLY A 47 25.34 4.16 7.08
CA GLY A 47 26.28 4.43 8.18
C GLY A 47 25.57 4.67 9.50
N SER A 48 26.19 5.48 10.36
CA SER A 48 25.57 5.90 11.61
C SER A 48 24.45 6.89 11.35
N ILE A 49 23.27 6.62 11.85
CA ILE A 49 22.09 7.47 11.70
C ILE A 49 22.01 8.39 12.90
N SER A 50 22.06 9.69 12.66
CA SER A 50 21.89 10.72 13.66
C SER A 50 20.40 11.13 13.79
N TYR A 51 20.11 11.87 14.85
CA TYR A 51 18.79 12.48 15.00
C TYR A 51 18.47 13.44 13.85
N ASP A 52 19.47 14.21 13.40
CA ASP A 52 19.32 15.16 12.30
C ASP A 52 19.00 14.47 10.96
N ASP A 53 19.51 13.26 10.71
CA ASP A 53 19.17 12.51 9.51
C ASP A 53 17.68 12.16 9.48
N ILE A 54 17.12 11.77 10.63
CA ILE A 54 15.69 11.48 10.76
C ILE A 54 14.86 12.77 10.62
N MET A 55 15.28 13.86 11.26
CA MET A 55 14.61 15.16 11.17
C MET A 55 14.66 15.73 9.74
N ASN A 56 15.73 15.48 9.00
CA ASN A 56 15.82 15.85 7.58
C ASN A 56 14.94 14.97 6.69
N ALA A 57 14.82 13.68 7.00
CA ALA A 57 13.97 12.77 6.27
C ALA A 57 12.47 13.09 6.47
N LEU A 58 12.05 13.35 7.73
CA LEU A 58 10.68 13.66 8.14
C LEU A 58 10.64 14.98 8.94
N PRO A 59 10.81 16.15 8.30
CA PRO A 59 10.97 17.43 9.02
C PRO A 59 9.67 18.00 9.60
N GLY A 60 8.52 17.37 9.30
CA GLY A 60 7.22 17.98 9.58
C GLY A 60 6.81 17.95 11.04
N GLY A 61 7.28 17.01 11.85
CA GLY A 61 6.77 16.80 13.23
C GLY A 61 5.24 16.61 13.25
N ARG A 62 4.69 15.97 12.20
CA ARG A 62 3.24 15.84 11.99
C ARG A 62 2.67 14.80 12.94
N SER A 63 1.56 15.13 13.59
CA SER A 63 0.86 14.17 14.45
C SER A 63 0.28 13.02 13.65
N ILE A 64 0.49 11.79 14.18
CA ILE A 64 -0.06 10.56 13.66
C ILE A 64 -1.26 10.15 14.50
N SER A 65 -2.35 9.81 13.82
CA SER A 65 -3.57 9.27 14.41
C SER A 65 -3.94 7.94 13.76
N VAL A 66 -4.98 7.31 14.29
CA VAL A 66 -5.57 6.08 13.72
C VAL A 66 -7.07 6.29 13.56
N ILE A 67 -7.57 6.04 12.37
CA ILE A 67 -9.00 6.01 12.04
C ILE A 67 -9.43 4.59 11.68
N SER A 68 -10.74 4.37 11.59
CA SER A 68 -11.30 3.13 11.05
C SER A 68 -12.05 3.47 9.77
N VAL A 69 -11.73 2.81 8.68
CA VAL A 69 -12.36 3.02 7.37
C VAL A 69 -12.76 1.69 6.73
N SER A 70 -13.67 1.72 5.80
CA SER A 70 -14.05 0.54 5.03
C SER A 70 -12.93 0.11 4.07
N GLY A 71 -12.94 -1.16 3.67
CA GLY A 71 -12.06 -1.63 2.61
C GLY A 71 -12.30 -0.89 1.29
N TYR A 72 -13.51 -0.40 1.07
CA TYR A 72 -13.84 0.44 -0.08
C TYR A 72 -13.07 1.77 -0.07
N ASP A 73 -13.06 2.47 1.09
CA ASP A 73 -12.31 3.71 1.24
C ASP A 73 -10.79 3.49 1.08
N ILE A 74 -10.30 2.32 1.52
CA ILE A 74 -8.90 1.93 1.31
C ILE A 74 -8.61 1.76 -0.17
N LEU A 75 -9.46 1.05 -0.92
CA LEU A 75 -9.30 0.85 -2.36
C LEU A 75 -9.30 2.19 -3.10
N ASP A 76 -10.23 3.09 -2.77
CA ASP A 76 -10.28 4.45 -3.31
C ASP A 76 -9.01 5.25 -2.99
N ALA A 77 -8.47 5.12 -1.78
CA ALA A 77 -7.22 5.79 -1.40
C ALA A 77 -6.02 5.27 -2.21
N LEU A 78 -5.94 3.96 -2.45
CA LEU A 78 -4.89 3.37 -3.29
C LEU A 78 -5.05 3.81 -4.76
N GLU A 79 -6.27 3.88 -5.26
CA GLU A 79 -6.57 4.35 -6.63
C GLU A 79 -6.20 5.83 -6.78
N MET A 80 -6.56 6.69 -5.81
CA MET A 80 -6.14 8.09 -5.76
C MET A 80 -4.61 8.22 -5.72
N SER A 81 -3.91 7.35 -4.99
CA SER A 81 -2.45 7.29 -4.97
C SER A 81 -1.87 6.98 -6.35
N ALA A 82 -2.44 6.00 -7.03
CA ALA A 82 -1.97 5.49 -8.32
C ALA A 82 -2.46 6.31 -9.53
N ARG A 83 -3.36 7.32 -9.35
CA ARG A 83 -4.11 8.00 -10.41
C ARG A 83 -3.30 8.50 -11.62
N VAL A 84 -2.06 8.89 -11.40
CA VAL A 84 -1.19 9.40 -12.48
C VAL A 84 0.00 8.49 -12.79
N TYR A 85 0.04 7.31 -12.16
CA TYR A 85 1.12 6.35 -12.38
C TYR A 85 1.24 5.99 -13.88
N PRO A 86 2.45 5.91 -14.47
CA PRO A 86 3.78 5.98 -13.86
C PRO A 86 4.33 7.40 -13.67
N ALA A 87 3.55 8.44 -13.95
CA ALA A 87 3.94 9.81 -13.66
C ALA A 87 4.05 10.04 -12.13
N LYS A 88 4.79 11.07 -11.77
CA LYS A 88 5.04 11.38 -10.36
C LYS A 88 3.84 12.01 -9.69
N ASN A 89 3.57 11.56 -8.48
CA ASN A 89 2.51 12.04 -7.60
C ASN A 89 3.11 12.31 -6.21
N SER A 90 3.15 13.55 -5.79
CA SER A 90 3.62 13.91 -4.44
C SER A 90 2.76 13.29 -3.33
N GLY A 91 1.51 12.95 -3.64
CA GLY A 91 0.60 12.21 -2.77
C GLY A 91 0.72 10.69 -2.88
N PHE A 92 1.65 10.14 -3.67
CA PHE A 92 1.82 8.68 -3.78
C PHE A 92 2.04 8.06 -2.40
N LEU A 93 1.29 7.00 -2.07
CA LEU A 93 1.34 6.38 -0.76
C LEU A 93 2.43 5.31 -0.70
N GLN A 94 3.28 5.42 0.31
CA GLN A 94 4.11 4.34 0.80
C GLN A 94 3.31 3.62 1.88
N VAL A 95 3.32 2.29 1.91
CA VAL A 95 2.34 1.53 2.67
C VAL A 95 2.96 0.49 3.60
N SER A 96 2.24 0.13 4.66
CA SER A 96 2.57 -0.99 5.55
C SER A 96 1.33 -1.79 5.93
N GLY A 97 1.47 -3.11 6.05
CA GLY A 97 0.37 -4.02 6.37
C GLY A 97 -0.55 -4.34 5.18
N ILE A 98 -0.27 -3.77 4.01
CA ILE A 98 -1.04 -3.93 2.78
C ILE A 98 -0.09 -4.07 1.59
N THR A 99 -0.49 -4.87 0.60
CA THR A 99 0.19 -4.99 -0.70
C THR A 99 -0.81 -4.87 -1.82
N PHE A 100 -0.39 -4.39 -2.98
CA PHE A 100 -1.26 -4.24 -4.17
C PHE A 100 -0.47 -4.12 -5.46
N ASP A 101 -1.15 -4.34 -6.58
CA ASP A 101 -0.62 -4.16 -7.93
C ASP A 101 -1.25 -2.93 -8.60
N ILE A 102 -0.48 -2.24 -9.43
CA ILE A 102 -0.95 -1.15 -10.29
C ILE A 102 -0.93 -1.63 -11.75
N GLN A 103 -2.09 -1.73 -12.39
CA GLN A 103 -2.24 -2.10 -13.79
C GLN A 103 -1.93 -0.89 -14.69
N GLU A 104 -0.77 -0.87 -15.34
CA GLU A 104 -0.37 0.25 -16.21
C GLU A 104 -1.24 0.37 -17.47
N THR A 105 -1.92 -0.70 -17.86
CA THR A 105 -2.78 -0.76 -19.04
C THR A 105 -4.19 -0.24 -18.80
N VAL A 106 -4.62 -0.12 -17.55
CA VAL A 106 -5.93 0.42 -17.20
C VAL A 106 -5.85 1.95 -17.19
N ILE A 107 -6.78 2.58 -17.92
CA ILE A 107 -6.87 4.05 -17.99
C ILE A 107 -7.28 4.59 -16.63
N PRO A 108 -6.57 5.60 -16.10
CA PRO A 108 -6.96 6.23 -14.83
C PRO A 108 -8.39 6.80 -14.89
N SER A 109 -9.21 6.45 -13.92
CA SER A 109 -10.62 6.83 -13.85
C SER A 109 -10.98 7.64 -12.59
N VAL A 110 -9.97 8.07 -11.83
CA VAL A 110 -10.14 8.95 -10.66
C VAL A 110 -10.65 10.32 -11.10
N THR A 111 -11.70 10.77 -10.47
CA THR A 111 -12.24 12.14 -10.63
C THR A 111 -11.86 13.01 -9.45
N LEU A 112 -11.57 14.28 -9.75
CA LEU A 112 -11.17 15.28 -8.76
C LEU A 112 -12.06 16.51 -8.89
N ASP A 113 -12.27 17.23 -7.78
CA ASP A 113 -12.87 18.56 -7.80
C ASP A 113 -11.87 19.65 -8.26
N GLY A 114 -12.30 20.91 -8.25
CA GLY A 114 -11.47 22.06 -8.66
C GLY A 114 -10.26 22.31 -7.76
N ASP A 115 -10.24 21.76 -6.55
CA ASP A 115 -9.16 21.90 -5.56
C ASP A 115 -8.23 20.68 -5.56
N GLY A 116 -8.53 19.66 -6.38
CA GLY A 116 -7.74 18.44 -6.50
C GLY A 116 -8.11 17.36 -5.49
N ASN A 117 -9.26 17.48 -4.84
CA ASN A 117 -9.76 16.48 -3.92
C ASN A 117 -10.46 15.35 -4.67
N PHE A 118 -10.32 14.13 -4.17
CA PHE A 118 -10.99 12.97 -4.73
C PHE A 118 -12.50 13.07 -4.63
N THR A 119 -13.19 12.78 -5.73
CA THR A 119 -14.67 12.76 -5.80
C THR A 119 -15.23 11.40 -6.22
N GLY A 120 -14.40 10.50 -6.68
CA GLY A 120 -14.82 9.13 -7.04
C GLY A 120 -13.97 8.49 -8.12
N VAL A 121 -14.34 7.27 -8.47
CA VAL A 121 -13.82 6.48 -9.58
C VAL A 121 -14.97 6.25 -10.55
N THR A 122 -14.77 6.51 -11.84
CA THR A 122 -15.85 6.46 -12.85
C THR A 122 -15.84 5.23 -13.73
N ASP A 123 -14.78 4.43 -13.68
CA ASP A 123 -14.59 3.24 -14.50
C ASP A 123 -13.79 2.19 -13.70
N ASP A 124 -13.10 1.28 -14.38
CA ASP A 124 -12.31 0.24 -13.75
C ASP A 124 -11.20 0.80 -12.85
N TYR A 125 -11.00 0.15 -11.71
CA TYR A 125 -9.85 0.40 -10.85
C TYR A 125 -8.58 -0.17 -11.49
N ARG A 126 -7.51 0.61 -11.48
CA ARG A 126 -6.18 0.14 -11.88
C ARG A 126 -5.41 -0.53 -10.73
N VAL A 127 -5.85 -0.33 -9.50
CA VAL A 127 -5.33 -1.03 -8.33
C VAL A 127 -6.02 -2.37 -8.19
N THR A 128 -5.23 -3.45 -8.16
CA THR A 128 -5.69 -4.84 -8.09
C THR A 128 -4.89 -5.65 -7.09
N ASN A 129 -5.31 -6.88 -6.81
CA ASN A 129 -4.62 -7.81 -5.91
C ASN A 129 -4.31 -7.21 -4.54
N VAL A 130 -5.26 -6.44 -3.99
CA VAL A 130 -5.07 -5.80 -2.68
C VAL A 130 -5.16 -6.83 -1.58
N MET A 131 -4.07 -6.96 -0.81
CA MET A 131 -3.97 -7.91 0.30
C MET A 131 -3.66 -7.16 1.60
N ILE A 132 -4.42 -7.41 2.66
CA ILE A 132 -4.14 -6.89 4.01
C ILE A 132 -3.75 -8.07 4.91
N ASN A 133 -2.55 -8.01 5.49
CA ASN A 133 -2.01 -9.08 6.34
C ASN A 133 -2.08 -10.47 5.66
N GLY A 134 -1.83 -10.52 4.34
CA GLY A 134 -1.82 -11.75 3.53
C GLY A 134 -3.21 -12.31 3.19
N LYS A 135 -4.28 -11.55 3.43
CA LYS A 135 -5.65 -11.89 3.03
C LYS A 135 -6.17 -10.88 2.01
N GLU A 136 -6.97 -11.34 1.08
CA GLU A 136 -7.63 -10.46 0.11
C GLU A 136 -8.47 -9.40 0.82
N LEU A 137 -8.45 -8.18 0.30
CA LEU A 137 -9.21 -7.06 0.84
C LEU A 137 -10.72 -7.36 0.78
N ASP A 138 -11.37 -7.39 1.92
CA ASP A 138 -12.83 -7.34 1.99
C ASP A 138 -13.28 -5.87 2.00
N VAL A 139 -13.85 -5.42 0.89
CA VAL A 139 -14.27 -4.02 0.72
C VAL A 139 -15.36 -3.58 1.70
N MET A 140 -16.12 -4.53 2.26
CA MET A 140 -17.19 -4.27 3.22
C MET A 140 -16.71 -4.32 4.68
N ALA A 141 -15.52 -4.86 4.93
CA ALA A 141 -14.93 -4.89 6.27
C ALA A 141 -14.34 -3.53 6.65
N ASN A 142 -14.16 -3.33 7.96
CA ASN A 142 -13.47 -2.14 8.46
C ASN A 142 -12.05 -2.48 8.91
N TYR A 143 -11.12 -1.60 8.60
CA TYR A 143 -9.71 -1.70 8.96
C TYR A 143 -9.24 -0.44 9.67
N THR A 144 -8.27 -0.57 10.54
CA THR A 144 -7.62 0.58 11.18
C THR A 144 -6.45 1.07 10.34
N VAL A 145 -6.43 2.37 10.06
CA VAL A 145 -5.42 3.03 9.23
C VAL A 145 -4.68 4.08 10.06
N ALA A 146 -3.35 3.97 10.11
CA ALA A 146 -2.47 4.99 10.67
C ALA A 146 -1.99 5.94 9.57
N GLY A 147 -1.92 7.22 9.87
CA GLY A 147 -1.41 8.25 8.97
C GLY A 147 -1.27 9.59 9.69
N THR A 148 -0.73 10.57 8.99
CA THR A 148 -0.71 11.95 9.51
C THR A 148 -2.13 12.52 9.55
N ASN A 149 -2.39 13.44 10.48
CA ASN A 149 -3.72 14.05 10.60
C ASN A 149 -4.17 14.72 9.29
N ALA A 150 -3.27 15.37 8.57
CA ALA A 150 -3.60 16.02 7.30
C ALA A 150 -4.11 15.01 6.25
N LEU A 151 -3.45 13.85 6.13
CA LEU A 151 -3.91 12.77 5.26
C LEU A 151 -5.28 12.23 5.71
N LEU A 152 -5.40 11.87 6.99
CA LEU A 152 -6.61 11.24 7.54
C LEU A 152 -7.83 12.15 7.56
N ASN A 153 -7.62 13.49 7.67
CA ASN A 153 -8.69 14.49 7.56
C ASN A 153 -9.07 14.85 6.12
N GLY A 154 -8.42 14.24 5.11
CA GLY A 154 -8.68 14.55 3.70
C GLY A 154 -8.04 15.83 3.18
N GLU A 155 -7.25 16.56 3.99
CA GLU A 155 -6.66 17.86 3.66
C GLU A 155 -5.67 17.79 2.48
N THR A 156 -5.19 16.59 2.15
CA THR A 156 -4.24 16.35 1.05
C THR A 156 -4.90 15.77 -0.20
N GLY A 157 -6.23 15.83 -0.27
CA GLY A 157 -7.04 15.34 -1.37
C GLY A 157 -7.61 13.92 -1.19
N TYR A 158 -7.26 13.25 -0.09
CA TYR A 158 -7.75 11.91 0.27
C TYR A 158 -9.08 11.98 1.04
N THR A 159 -10.09 12.60 0.45
CA THR A 159 -11.38 12.89 1.09
C THR A 159 -12.16 11.65 1.54
N MET A 160 -11.90 10.48 0.94
CA MET A 160 -12.50 9.21 1.36
C MET A 160 -12.14 8.85 2.82
N LEU A 161 -11.01 9.34 3.34
CA LEU A 161 -10.56 9.05 4.70
C LEU A 161 -11.19 9.96 5.78
N GLN A 162 -11.65 11.16 5.40
CA GLN A 162 -12.05 12.23 6.33
C GLN A 162 -13.20 11.87 7.28
N ASN A 163 -14.07 10.94 6.89
CA ASN A 163 -15.23 10.52 7.68
C ASN A 163 -14.95 9.27 8.52
N GLY A 164 -13.74 8.74 8.46
CA GLY A 164 -13.36 7.57 9.24
C GLY A 164 -13.39 7.83 10.75
N PRO A 165 -14.16 7.07 11.56
CA PRO A 165 -14.18 7.23 13.00
C PRO A 165 -12.79 7.18 13.62
N LEU A 166 -12.43 8.22 14.38
CA LEU A 166 -11.15 8.32 15.07
C LEU A 166 -11.05 7.22 16.14
N LYS A 167 -10.01 6.40 16.09
CA LYS A 167 -9.73 5.34 17.08
C LYS A 167 -8.69 5.78 18.10
N LYS A 168 -7.63 6.45 17.64
CA LYS A 168 -6.56 6.97 18.50
C LYS A 168 -6.08 8.31 17.94
N ALA A 169 -6.02 9.33 18.76
CA ALA A 169 -5.63 10.69 18.37
C ALA A 169 -4.20 11.01 18.80
N ASN A 170 -3.43 11.65 17.92
CA ASN A 170 -2.14 12.27 18.21
C ASN A 170 -1.21 11.39 19.06
N ILE A 171 -1.04 10.13 18.63
CA ILE A 171 -0.28 9.12 19.38
C ILE A 171 1.18 9.52 19.49
N THR A 172 1.74 10.05 18.41
CA THR A 172 3.14 10.47 18.26
C THR A 172 3.27 11.38 17.05
N THR A 173 4.49 11.84 16.77
CA THR A 173 4.81 12.53 15.51
C THR A 173 5.50 11.59 14.53
N ASP A 174 5.50 11.95 13.24
CA ASP A 174 6.10 11.19 12.14
C ASP A 174 7.57 10.81 12.42
N ASN A 175 8.40 11.79 12.76
CA ASN A 175 9.81 11.59 13.10
C ASN A 175 10.01 10.79 14.40
N GLN A 176 9.19 11.05 15.43
CA GLN A 176 9.28 10.31 16.70
C GLN A 176 8.83 8.85 16.54
N ALA A 177 7.85 8.57 15.67
CA ALA A 177 7.48 7.20 15.31
C ALA A 177 8.66 6.44 14.70
N LEU A 178 9.38 7.07 13.77
CA LEU A 178 10.55 6.47 13.12
C LEU A 178 11.67 6.21 14.14
N ILE A 179 11.97 7.19 15.03
CA ILE A 179 12.95 7.03 16.11
C ILE A 179 12.57 5.85 17.01
N THR A 180 11.31 5.83 17.46
CA THR A 180 10.81 4.78 18.37
C THR A 180 10.89 3.41 17.71
N TYR A 181 10.52 3.31 16.45
CA TYR A 181 10.57 2.05 15.70
C TYR A 181 12.00 1.54 15.53
N ILE A 182 12.94 2.41 15.15
CA ILE A 182 14.37 2.05 15.02
C ILE A 182 14.93 1.60 16.37
N ALA A 183 14.63 2.32 17.43
CA ALA A 183 15.17 2.01 18.77
C ALA A 183 14.56 0.72 19.35
N ALA A 184 13.25 0.62 19.40
CA ALA A 184 12.55 -0.45 20.10
C ALA A 184 12.42 -1.72 19.26
N SER A 185 12.01 -1.61 18.00
CA SER A 185 11.72 -2.76 17.16
C SER A 185 12.95 -3.27 16.42
N LEU A 186 13.79 -2.35 15.91
CA LEU A 186 14.99 -2.69 15.15
C LEU A 186 16.26 -2.70 15.99
N LYS A 187 16.17 -2.48 17.32
CA LYS A 187 17.30 -2.52 18.28
C LYS A 187 18.47 -1.63 17.86
N ASN A 188 18.16 -0.41 17.43
CA ASN A 188 19.10 0.60 16.92
C ASN A 188 19.88 0.18 15.66
N SER A 189 19.37 -0.76 14.87
CA SER A 189 20.01 -1.17 13.63
C SER A 189 18.97 -1.47 12.56
N ILE A 190 18.90 -0.67 11.50
CA ILE A 190 18.02 -0.92 10.36
C ILE A 190 18.48 -2.19 9.62
N GLY A 191 19.81 -2.43 9.60
CA GLY A 191 20.39 -3.65 9.04
C GLY A 191 20.02 -3.91 7.59
N GLY A 192 19.98 -5.21 7.23
CA GLY A 192 19.60 -5.64 5.88
C GLY A 192 18.09 -5.61 5.61
N ALA A 193 17.24 -5.39 6.63
CA ALA A 193 15.79 -5.46 6.48
C ALA A 193 15.25 -4.46 5.45
N TYR A 194 15.84 -3.27 5.38
CA TYR A 194 15.45 -2.21 4.45
C TYR A 194 16.55 -1.88 3.42
N SER A 195 17.39 -2.85 3.05
CA SER A 195 18.40 -2.67 2.00
C SER A 195 17.77 -2.47 0.61
N LYS A 196 16.53 -2.91 0.43
CA LYS A 196 15.69 -2.74 -0.76
C LYS A 196 14.22 -2.56 -0.34
N SER A 197 13.35 -2.16 -1.29
CA SER A 197 11.90 -2.19 -1.11
C SER A 197 11.39 -3.60 -0.78
N GLN A 198 10.26 -3.67 -0.08
CA GLN A 198 9.69 -4.92 0.46
C GLN A 198 8.78 -5.66 -0.54
N GLY A 199 8.51 -5.08 -1.73
CA GLY A 199 7.62 -5.65 -2.74
C GLY A 199 6.14 -5.54 -2.34
N ARG A 200 5.76 -4.40 -1.77
CA ARG A 200 4.38 -4.12 -1.35
C ARG A 200 3.56 -3.51 -2.46
N ILE A 201 4.22 -2.82 -3.39
CA ILE A 201 3.61 -2.15 -4.53
C ILE A 201 4.29 -2.63 -5.79
N ASP A 202 3.59 -3.43 -6.59
CA ASP A 202 4.09 -3.89 -7.87
C ASP A 202 3.39 -3.17 -9.03
N SER A 203 4.03 -3.10 -10.20
CA SER A 203 3.42 -2.56 -11.42
C SER A 203 3.34 -3.63 -12.49
N ILE A 204 2.14 -3.81 -13.04
CA ILE A 204 1.87 -4.81 -14.07
C ILE A 204 1.84 -4.11 -15.43
N LYS A 205 2.86 -4.39 -16.24
CA LYS A 205 2.99 -3.92 -17.62
C LYS A 205 2.35 -4.92 -18.59
N LEU A 206 2.02 -4.46 -19.78
CA LEU A 206 1.37 -5.29 -20.82
C LEU A 206 2.13 -6.60 -21.10
N ALA A 207 3.46 -6.56 -21.16
CA ALA A 207 4.27 -7.76 -21.40
C ALA A 207 4.12 -8.78 -20.26
N ARG A 208 4.17 -8.32 -19.00
CA ARG A 208 3.99 -9.16 -17.81
C ARG A 208 2.54 -9.62 -17.65
N GLN A 209 1.56 -8.82 -18.10
CA GLN A 209 0.16 -9.20 -18.07
C GLN A 209 -0.11 -10.43 -18.97
N SER A 210 0.49 -10.51 -20.15
CA SER A 210 0.35 -11.68 -21.00
C SER A 210 0.98 -12.95 -20.41
N GLU A 211 2.11 -12.83 -19.70
CA GLU A 211 2.74 -13.93 -18.98
C GLU A 211 1.87 -14.42 -17.81
N ILE A 212 1.30 -13.48 -17.03
CA ILE A 212 0.38 -13.79 -15.93
C ILE A 212 -0.88 -14.49 -16.47
N ASN A 213 -1.47 -13.97 -17.54
CA ASN A 213 -2.65 -14.58 -18.14
C ASN A 213 -2.37 -16.01 -18.62
N ALA A 214 -1.22 -16.24 -19.27
CA ALA A 214 -0.81 -17.59 -19.70
C ALA A 214 -0.62 -18.55 -18.51
N GLU A 215 -0.07 -18.07 -17.40
CA GLU A 215 0.09 -18.87 -16.17
C GLU A 215 -1.27 -19.20 -15.52
N ILE A 216 -2.19 -18.24 -15.51
CA ILE A 216 -3.58 -18.42 -15.02
C ILE A 216 -4.30 -19.45 -15.88
N GLU A 217 -4.26 -19.32 -17.20
CA GLU A 217 -4.87 -20.28 -18.12
C GLU A 217 -4.35 -21.70 -17.89
N LYS A 218 -3.04 -21.85 -17.73
CA LYS A 218 -2.41 -23.14 -17.43
C LYS A 218 -2.93 -23.74 -16.12
N LYS A 219 -3.02 -22.94 -15.06
CA LYS A 219 -3.53 -23.38 -13.75
C LYS A 219 -5.02 -23.76 -13.80
N ILE A 220 -5.81 -23.06 -14.62
CA ILE A 220 -7.21 -23.39 -14.86
C ILE A 220 -7.32 -24.74 -15.58
N GLU A 221 -6.54 -24.96 -16.63
CA GLU A 221 -6.53 -26.23 -17.35
C GLU A 221 -6.13 -27.42 -16.46
N GLU A 222 -5.11 -27.24 -15.59
CA GLU A 222 -4.70 -28.28 -14.64
C GLU A 222 -5.84 -28.62 -13.67
N LYS A 223 -6.49 -27.61 -13.07
CA LYS A 223 -7.64 -27.85 -12.18
C LYS A 223 -8.83 -28.49 -12.88
N LEU A 224 -9.13 -28.10 -14.13
CA LEU A 224 -10.20 -28.72 -14.90
C LEU A 224 -9.92 -30.21 -15.18
N LYS A 225 -8.68 -30.59 -15.43
CA LYS A 225 -8.28 -32.01 -15.56
C LYS A 225 -8.51 -32.78 -14.28
N ASP A 226 -8.13 -32.20 -13.14
CA ASP A 226 -8.34 -32.83 -11.83
C ASP A 226 -9.82 -33.05 -11.53
N TYR A 227 -10.67 -32.03 -11.74
CA TYR A 227 -12.12 -32.14 -11.59
C TYR A 227 -12.73 -33.17 -12.55
N ALA A 228 -12.26 -33.21 -13.79
CA ALA A 228 -12.76 -34.22 -14.75
C ALA A 228 -12.42 -35.64 -14.31
N ALA A 229 -11.23 -35.85 -13.75
CA ALA A 229 -10.83 -37.16 -13.21
C ALA A 229 -11.68 -37.54 -11.98
N GLU A 230 -11.94 -36.61 -11.08
CA GLU A 230 -12.78 -36.82 -9.91
C GLU A 230 -14.22 -37.15 -10.30
N VAL A 231 -14.80 -36.39 -11.22
CA VAL A 231 -16.17 -36.66 -11.76
C VAL A 231 -16.25 -38.02 -12.41
N LYS A 232 -15.21 -38.45 -13.14
CA LYS A 232 -15.17 -39.81 -13.72
C LYS A 232 -15.18 -40.88 -12.64
N THR A 233 -14.35 -40.73 -11.63
CA THR A 233 -14.27 -41.67 -10.49
C THR A 233 -15.62 -41.79 -9.76
N LEU A 234 -16.27 -40.65 -9.49
CA LEU A 234 -17.58 -40.62 -8.84
C LEU A 234 -18.67 -41.29 -9.69
N ARG A 235 -18.64 -41.12 -11.01
CA ARG A 235 -19.59 -41.81 -11.94
C ARG A 235 -19.37 -43.33 -11.94
N GLU A 236 -18.11 -43.78 -11.92
CA GLU A 236 -17.78 -45.20 -11.84
C GLU A 236 -18.25 -45.81 -10.51
N GLN A 237 -18.08 -45.12 -9.39
CA GLN A 237 -18.58 -45.53 -8.07
C GLN A 237 -20.11 -45.63 -8.02
N LEU A 238 -20.82 -44.67 -8.61
CA LEU A 238 -22.27 -44.68 -8.70
C LEU A 238 -22.81 -45.83 -9.57
N ALA A 239 -22.09 -46.21 -10.64
CA ALA A 239 -22.49 -47.31 -11.54
C ALA A 239 -22.31 -48.72 -10.89
N ILE A 240 -21.46 -48.82 -9.86
CA ILE A 240 -21.25 -50.09 -9.10
C ILE A 240 -22.35 -50.30 -8.05
N GLN A 241 -23.11 -49.24 -7.69
CA GLN A 241 -24.16 -49.30 -6.67
C GLN A 241 -25.55 -49.59 -7.26
N GLN A 242 -25.67 -49.71 -8.58
CA GLN A 242 -26.88 -50.14 -9.29
C GLN A 242 -26.79 -51.60 -9.76
#